data_50a1bcaad55338cc32efb9a246bb7d46
#
_entry.id   50a1bcaad55338cc32efb9a246bb7d46
#
_cell.length_a   1.000
_cell.length_b   1.000
_cell.length_c   1.000
_cell.angle_alpha   90.00
_cell.angle_beta   90.00
_cell.angle_gamma   90.00
#
_symmetry.space_group_name_H-M   'P 1'
#
loop_
_entity.id
_entity.type
_entity.pdbx_description
1 polymer ?
#
loop_
_entity_poly.entity_id
_entity_poly.type
_entity_poly.pdbx_seq_one_letter_code
_entity_poly.pdbx_strand_id
1 'polypeptide(L)'
;MPRCNRALAGLACAVCLAAQPKPEELPVFRSDTRLVVLHATVVDRSGNLVTTLAQKSFKVYENGVEQPIKVFKREDIPVAMGLIIDNSGSMRNKRLKVEAAALQLVKASNPDDEVFVVNFNDEAYLDQPFTGDIKLLEQSLAKIDSRGGTAMRDAVRMSIDYLKESAKKDKKVLLVVTDGNDNNSTGTLENLVKAAQQSEVLIYAIGLLNEEERREARRAKRELDAIAEASGGQSYYPKELAEVDKIATQVAHDIRSQYVIAYTPINQVLDGSFRQVRVMVNAPNKPVARTRSGYYATPDIAPKAARPKTAFR
;
A
#
# COMPACT_ATOMS: atom_id res chain seq x y z
N MET A 1 67.05 -36.53 74.34
CA MET A 1 65.82 -35.91 73.87
C MET A 1 66.15 -34.92 72.75
N PRO A 2 65.95 -35.24 71.49
CA PRO A 2 66.06 -34.26 70.42
C PRO A 2 64.67 -33.93 69.83
N ARG A 3 64.40 -32.65 69.63
CA ARG A 3 63.22 -32.10 69.03
C ARG A 3 63.29 -32.17 67.49
N CYS A 4 62.28 -32.76 66.90
CA CYS A 4 62.09 -32.90 65.45
C CYS A 4 61.43 -31.61 64.92
N ASN A 5 62.09 -30.89 64.00
CA ASN A 5 61.55 -29.76 63.25
C ASN A 5 61.05 -30.31 61.87
N ARG A 6 59.78 -30.26 61.64
CA ARG A 6 59.17 -30.50 60.33
C ARG A 6 59.05 -29.19 59.55
N ALA A 7 59.81 -29.08 58.47
CA ALA A 7 59.60 -28.02 57.46
C ALA A 7 58.52 -28.38 56.56
N LEU A 8 57.45 -27.54 56.42
CA LEU A 8 56.42 -27.60 55.41
C LEU A 8 56.92 -26.97 54.13
N ALA A 9 57.09 -27.72 53.11
CA ALA A 9 57.28 -27.20 51.74
C ALA A 9 55.92 -26.85 51.10
N GLY A 10 55.65 -25.59 50.90
CA GLY A 10 54.47 -25.14 50.17
C GLY A 10 54.67 -25.25 48.65
N LEU A 11 53.82 -26.08 48.01
CA LEU A 11 53.78 -26.24 46.55
C LEU A 11 52.87 -25.17 45.98
N ALA A 12 53.41 -24.13 45.29
CA ALA A 12 52.69 -23.11 44.60
C ALA A 12 52.28 -23.65 43.20
N CYS A 13 51.04 -23.96 43.03
CA CYS A 13 50.45 -24.33 41.73
C CYS A 13 50.17 -23.04 40.91
N ALA A 14 51.02 -22.75 39.92
CA ALA A 14 50.78 -21.70 38.96
C ALA A 14 49.69 -22.17 37.94
N VAL A 15 48.49 -21.62 38.07
CA VAL A 15 47.42 -21.84 37.09
C VAL A 15 47.71 -20.95 35.88
N CYS A 16 48.19 -21.53 34.77
CA CYS A 16 48.24 -20.88 33.47
C CYS A 16 46.80 -20.71 32.92
N LEU A 17 46.25 -19.51 33.01
CA LEU A 17 45.06 -19.15 32.24
C LEU A 17 45.45 -19.12 30.76
N ALA A 18 45.13 -20.17 30.03
CA ALA A 18 45.20 -20.14 28.59
C ALA A 18 44.04 -19.23 28.07
N ALA A 19 44.42 -18.12 27.49
CA ALA A 19 43.46 -17.24 26.79
C ALA A 19 42.84 -18.04 25.62
N GLN A 20 41.54 -18.31 25.69
CA GLN A 20 40.82 -18.90 24.58
C GLN A 20 40.79 -17.90 23.43
N PRO A 21 41.11 -18.30 22.18
CA PRO A 21 40.97 -17.43 21.04
C PRO A 21 39.50 -17.07 20.89
N LYS A 22 39.24 -15.77 20.75
CA LYS A 22 37.91 -15.22 20.44
C LYS A 22 37.42 -15.89 19.14
N PRO A 23 36.17 -16.41 19.08
CA PRO A 23 35.65 -16.94 17.82
C PRO A 23 35.72 -15.84 16.75
N GLU A 24 36.40 -16.12 15.67
CA GLU A 24 36.43 -15.30 14.48
C GLU A 24 34.99 -15.27 13.94
N GLU A 25 34.30 -14.14 14.09
CA GLU A 25 32.97 -13.93 13.46
C GLU A 25 33.21 -13.96 11.94
N LEU A 26 32.83 -15.08 11.33
CA LEU A 26 32.79 -15.18 9.88
C LEU A 26 31.89 -14.05 9.34
N PRO A 27 32.35 -13.29 8.34
CA PRO A 27 31.54 -12.24 7.76
C PRO A 27 30.27 -12.88 7.17
N VAL A 28 29.15 -12.66 7.84
CA VAL A 28 27.83 -13.04 7.33
C VAL A 28 27.52 -12.09 6.18
N PHE A 29 27.81 -12.52 4.96
CA PHE A 29 27.33 -11.84 3.76
C PHE A 29 25.81 -11.99 3.71
N ARG A 30 25.09 -11.06 4.28
CA ARG A 30 23.67 -10.89 4.03
C ARG A 30 23.53 -10.28 2.63
N SER A 31 23.25 -11.10 1.66
CA SER A 31 22.76 -10.64 0.37
C SER A 31 21.27 -10.32 0.55
N ASP A 32 20.95 -9.14 1.02
CA ASP A 32 19.58 -8.62 1.02
C ASP A 32 19.22 -8.31 -0.44
N THR A 33 18.79 -9.35 -1.16
CA THR A 33 18.31 -9.19 -2.53
C THR A 33 16.91 -8.57 -2.47
N ARG A 34 16.83 -7.25 -2.57
CA ARG A 34 15.55 -6.55 -2.60
C ARG A 34 14.77 -6.93 -3.86
N LEU A 35 13.56 -7.43 -3.66
CA LEU A 35 12.64 -7.73 -4.75
C LEU A 35 11.65 -6.57 -4.88
N VAL A 36 11.63 -5.91 -6.05
CA VAL A 36 10.63 -4.89 -6.37
C VAL A 36 9.42 -5.59 -6.95
N VAL A 37 8.28 -5.49 -6.26
CA VAL A 37 7.01 -6.08 -6.67
C VAL A 37 6.15 -5.01 -7.33
N LEU A 38 5.61 -5.33 -8.50
CA LEU A 38 4.72 -4.50 -9.28
C LEU A 38 3.39 -5.22 -9.47
N HIS A 39 2.30 -4.55 -9.13
CA HIS A 39 0.97 -4.95 -9.55
C HIS A 39 0.65 -4.21 -10.85
N ALA A 40 0.39 -4.96 -11.93
CA ALA A 40 0.14 -4.38 -13.24
C ALA A 40 -1.25 -4.76 -13.76
N THR A 41 -2.09 -3.77 -13.97
CA THR A 41 -3.36 -3.91 -14.70
C THR A 41 -3.09 -3.69 -16.18
N VAL A 42 -3.51 -4.61 -17.03
CA VAL A 42 -3.35 -4.47 -18.49
C VAL A 42 -4.71 -4.28 -19.14
N VAL A 43 -4.85 -3.23 -19.92
CA VAL A 43 -6.08 -2.89 -20.63
C VAL A 43 -5.85 -2.73 -22.12
N ASP A 44 -6.84 -3.12 -22.94
CA ASP A 44 -6.86 -2.85 -24.35
C ASP A 44 -7.22 -1.38 -24.63
N ARG A 45 -7.30 -1.01 -25.92
CA ARG A 45 -7.67 0.35 -26.33
C ARG A 45 -9.09 0.76 -25.97
N SER A 46 -9.95 -0.22 -25.73
CA SER A 46 -11.36 -0.01 -25.32
C SER A 46 -11.50 0.04 -23.80
N GLY A 47 -10.41 -0.14 -23.04
CA GLY A 47 -10.41 -0.16 -21.58
C GLY A 47 -10.75 -1.51 -20.97
N ASN A 48 -10.90 -2.58 -21.78
CA ASN A 48 -11.19 -3.92 -21.27
C ASN A 48 -9.90 -4.56 -20.73
N LEU A 49 -10.03 -5.34 -19.65
CA LEU A 49 -8.92 -6.08 -19.05
C LEU A 49 -8.38 -7.14 -19.98
N VAL A 50 -7.07 -7.19 -20.11
CA VAL A 50 -6.33 -8.24 -20.86
C VAL A 50 -5.58 -9.10 -19.85
N THR A 51 -6.10 -10.31 -19.61
CA THR A 51 -5.67 -11.18 -18.50
C THR A 51 -4.99 -12.47 -18.95
N THR A 52 -4.74 -12.65 -20.25
CA THR A 52 -4.24 -13.92 -20.83
C THR A 52 -2.82 -13.84 -21.35
N LEU A 53 -2.09 -12.76 -21.07
CA LEU A 53 -0.74 -12.56 -21.58
C LEU A 53 0.30 -13.37 -20.80
N ALA A 54 1.24 -13.95 -21.55
CA ALA A 54 2.39 -14.64 -20.96
C ALA A 54 3.52 -13.67 -20.61
N GLN A 55 4.43 -14.07 -19.71
CA GLN A 55 5.60 -13.27 -19.28
C GLN A 55 6.40 -12.66 -20.44
N LYS A 56 6.60 -13.41 -21.53
CA LYS A 56 7.34 -12.97 -22.72
C LYS A 56 6.78 -11.71 -23.39
N SER A 57 5.52 -11.37 -23.11
CA SER A 57 4.88 -10.15 -23.59
C SER A 57 5.24 -8.91 -22.77
N PHE A 58 5.89 -9.08 -21.62
CA PHE A 58 6.19 -7.99 -20.70
C PHE A 58 7.68 -7.64 -20.69
N LYS A 59 7.97 -6.36 -20.61
CA LYS A 59 9.29 -5.80 -20.32
C LYS A 59 9.19 -4.78 -19.21
N VAL A 60 10.09 -4.84 -18.25
CA VAL A 60 10.18 -3.90 -17.13
C VAL A 60 11.40 -3.03 -17.31
N TYR A 61 11.26 -1.74 -17.11
CA TYR A 61 12.35 -0.77 -17.16
C TYR A 61 12.42 0.00 -15.85
N GLU A 62 13.63 0.16 -15.31
CA GLU A 62 13.92 1.05 -14.18
C GLU A 62 14.90 2.12 -14.65
N ASN A 63 14.53 3.39 -14.53
CA ASN A 63 15.31 4.52 -15.06
C ASN A 63 15.78 4.33 -16.52
N GLY A 64 14.91 3.70 -17.35
CA GLY A 64 15.21 3.40 -18.75
C GLY A 64 16.03 2.14 -18.99
N VAL A 65 16.54 1.46 -17.96
CA VAL A 65 17.30 0.21 -18.07
C VAL A 65 16.37 -0.99 -17.93
N GLU A 66 16.40 -1.92 -18.90
CA GLU A 66 15.57 -3.15 -18.87
C GLU A 66 15.98 -4.03 -17.68
N GLN A 67 14.99 -4.51 -16.94
CA GLN A 67 15.16 -5.34 -15.75
C GLN A 67 14.67 -6.77 -16.02
N PRO A 68 15.44 -7.81 -15.64
CA PRO A 68 15.01 -9.19 -15.83
C PRO A 68 13.88 -9.54 -14.84
N ILE A 69 12.75 -10.00 -15.38
CA ILE A 69 11.60 -10.43 -14.56
C ILE A 69 11.97 -11.75 -13.86
N LYS A 70 11.90 -11.77 -12.54
CA LYS A 70 12.17 -12.94 -11.67
C LYS A 70 10.91 -13.69 -11.29
N VAL A 71 9.82 -12.95 -11.04
CA VAL A 71 8.52 -13.51 -10.70
C VAL A 71 7.48 -12.94 -11.66
N PHE A 72 6.67 -13.83 -12.20
CA PHE A 72 5.52 -13.47 -13.03
C PHE A 72 4.36 -14.39 -12.67
N LYS A 73 3.32 -13.80 -12.11
CA LYS A 73 2.13 -14.53 -11.66
C LYS A 73 0.88 -13.75 -12.00
N ARG A 74 -0.22 -14.44 -12.07
CA ARG A 74 -1.56 -13.90 -12.08
C ARG A 74 -2.38 -14.72 -11.12
N GLU A 75 -2.57 -14.22 -9.94
CA GLU A 75 -3.28 -14.89 -8.86
C GLU A 75 -4.28 -13.91 -8.25
N ASP A 76 -5.46 -14.40 -7.92
CA ASP A 76 -6.42 -13.69 -7.10
C ASP A 76 -6.02 -13.92 -5.63
N ILE A 77 -5.23 -13.01 -5.10
CA ILE A 77 -4.77 -13.07 -3.71
C ILE A 77 -5.63 -12.15 -2.83
N PRO A 78 -5.92 -12.56 -1.59
CA PRO A 78 -6.64 -11.70 -0.64
C PRO A 78 -5.93 -10.37 -0.41
N VAL A 79 -6.72 -9.30 -0.24
CA VAL A 79 -6.22 -7.95 -0.05
C VAL A 79 -6.59 -7.37 1.32
N ALA A 80 -5.75 -6.44 1.80
CA ALA A 80 -6.11 -5.49 2.84
C ALA A 80 -6.62 -4.23 2.15
N MET A 81 -7.91 -3.92 2.31
CA MET A 81 -8.60 -2.84 1.61
C MET A 81 -9.08 -1.76 2.56
N GLY A 82 -8.80 -0.49 2.25
CA GLY A 82 -9.40 0.67 2.91
C GLY A 82 -10.47 1.32 2.03
N LEU A 83 -11.66 1.50 2.58
CA LEU A 83 -12.71 2.33 2.02
C LEU A 83 -12.62 3.71 2.67
N ILE A 84 -12.30 4.74 1.87
CA ILE A 84 -12.10 6.11 2.33
C ILE A 84 -13.23 6.95 1.75
N ILE A 85 -14.22 7.27 2.57
CA ILE A 85 -15.48 7.85 2.13
C ILE A 85 -15.57 9.30 2.58
N ASP A 86 -15.79 10.18 1.63
CA ASP A 86 -16.10 11.58 1.86
C ASP A 86 -17.46 11.72 2.55
N ASN A 87 -17.46 12.40 3.67
CA ASN A 87 -18.62 12.68 4.49
C ASN A 87 -18.86 14.20 4.67
N SER A 88 -18.33 14.99 3.74
CA SER A 88 -18.57 16.42 3.67
C SER A 88 -20.04 16.76 3.39
N GLY A 89 -20.40 18.02 3.59
CA GLY A 89 -21.78 18.48 3.41
C GLY A 89 -22.36 18.29 2.02
N SER A 90 -21.52 18.34 0.97
CA SER A 90 -21.91 18.14 -0.44
C SER A 90 -22.28 16.69 -0.77
N MET A 91 -21.78 15.73 -0.01
CA MET A 91 -22.05 14.29 -0.19
C MET A 91 -23.45 13.87 0.28
N ARG A 92 -24.20 14.69 1.00
CA ARG A 92 -25.48 14.33 1.65
C ARG A 92 -26.44 13.60 0.72
N ASN A 93 -26.64 14.10 -0.49
CA ASN A 93 -27.57 13.51 -1.46
C ASN A 93 -27.00 12.32 -2.26
N LYS A 94 -25.69 12.08 -2.18
CA LYS A 94 -24.98 11.02 -2.93
C LYS A 94 -24.70 9.80 -2.08
N ARG A 95 -24.76 9.97 -0.78
CA ARG A 95 -24.26 9.06 0.23
C ARG A 95 -24.83 7.64 0.15
N LEU A 96 -26.16 7.49 0.15
CA LEU A 96 -26.81 6.16 0.08
C LEU A 96 -26.33 5.35 -1.13
N LYS A 97 -26.06 6.04 -2.25
CA LYS A 97 -25.57 5.39 -3.45
C LYS A 97 -24.10 4.95 -3.31
N VAL A 98 -23.28 5.79 -2.66
CA VAL A 98 -21.87 5.47 -2.39
C VAL A 98 -21.76 4.30 -1.41
N GLU A 99 -22.57 4.29 -0.35
CA GLU A 99 -22.64 3.18 0.61
C GLU A 99 -23.00 1.86 -0.09
N ALA A 100 -24.05 1.87 -0.91
CA ALA A 100 -24.47 0.69 -1.67
C ALA A 100 -23.38 0.18 -2.60
N ALA A 101 -22.69 1.09 -3.31
CA ALA A 101 -21.58 0.73 -4.20
C ALA A 101 -20.35 0.20 -3.44
N ALA A 102 -20.00 0.79 -2.30
CA ALA A 102 -18.92 0.31 -1.44
C ALA A 102 -19.21 -1.12 -0.95
N LEU A 103 -20.45 -1.39 -0.53
CA LEU A 103 -20.88 -2.73 -0.14
C LEU A 103 -20.88 -3.73 -1.30
N GLN A 104 -21.27 -3.30 -2.50
CA GLN A 104 -21.18 -4.15 -3.69
C GLN A 104 -19.73 -4.52 -4.02
N LEU A 105 -18.80 -3.57 -3.92
CA LEU A 105 -17.38 -3.84 -4.10
C LEU A 105 -16.91 -4.90 -3.12
N VAL A 106 -17.23 -4.76 -1.83
CA VAL A 106 -16.83 -5.73 -0.80
C VAL A 106 -17.46 -7.11 -1.07
N LYS A 107 -18.74 -7.17 -1.42
CA LYS A 107 -19.43 -8.43 -1.76
C LYS A 107 -18.87 -9.10 -3.02
N ALA A 108 -18.35 -8.34 -3.97
CA ALA A 108 -17.70 -8.83 -5.19
C ALA A 108 -16.23 -9.18 -4.99
N SER A 109 -15.66 -8.88 -3.82
CA SER A 109 -14.28 -9.12 -3.45
C SER A 109 -14.04 -10.56 -2.96
N ASN A 110 -12.79 -10.91 -2.69
CA ASN A 110 -12.42 -12.24 -2.17
C ASN A 110 -12.97 -12.39 -0.73
N PRO A 111 -13.57 -13.55 -0.35
CA PRO A 111 -14.04 -13.78 1.01
C PRO A 111 -12.97 -13.64 2.11
N ASP A 112 -11.70 -13.82 1.74
CA ASP A 112 -10.56 -13.69 2.65
C ASP A 112 -9.99 -12.26 2.72
N ASP A 113 -10.61 -11.30 2.03
CA ASP A 113 -10.24 -9.90 2.11
C ASP A 113 -10.54 -9.34 3.50
N GLU A 114 -9.68 -8.44 3.97
CA GLU A 114 -9.89 -7.67 5.20
C GLU A 114 -10.12 -6.21 4.82
N VAL A 115 -11.23 -5.64 5.27
CA VAL A 115 -11.64 -4.28 4.92
C VAL A 115 -11.71 -3.40 6.16
N PHE A 116 -11.21 -2.16 6.06
CA PHE A 116 -11.44 -1.11 7.05
C PHE A 116 -12.13 0.10 6.41
N VAL A 117 -12.78 0.91 7.23
CA VAL A 117 -13.49 2.10 6.78
C VAL A 117 -12.94 3.34 7.48
N VAL A 118 -12.57 4.31 6.68
CA VAL A 118 -12.24 5.67 7.10
C VAL A 118 -13.25 6.61 6.49
N ASN A 119 -13.90 7.40 7.33
CA ASN A 119 -14.71 8.52 6.87
C ASN A 119 -13.98 9.82 7.15
N PHE A 120 -14.21 10.81 6.30
CA PHE A 120 -13.61 12.12 6.48
C PHE A 120 -14.57 13.26 6.11
N ASN A 121 -14.41 14.35 6.82
CA ASN A 121 -15.00 15.66 6.55
C ASN A 121 -13.94 16.73 6.87
N ASP A 122 -14.10 17.48 7.95
CA ASP A 122 -13.07 18.41 8.44
C ASP A 122 -11.82 17.67 8.96
N GLU A 123 -11.98 16.41 9.36
CA GLU A 123 -10.93 15.50 9.85
C GLU A 123 -11.18 14.08 9.33
N ALA A 124 -10.20 13.19 9.53
CA ALA A 124 -10.30 11.78 9.16
C ALA A 124 -10.57 10.90 10.39
N TYR A 125 -11.47 9.92 10.26
CA TYR A 125 -11.90 9.02 11.32
C TYR A 125 -11.83 7.56 10.88
N LEU A 126 -11.16 6.71 11.68
CA LEU A 126 -11.21 5.25 11.51
C LEU A 126 -12.49 4.71 12.18
N ASP A 127 -13.55 4.58 11.40
CA ASP A 127 -14.86 4.14 11.94
C ASP A 127 -14.98 2.63 12.08
N GLN A 128 -14.30 1.88 11.22
CA GLN A 128 -14.24 0.42 11.31
C GLN A 128 -12.80 -0.06 11.08
N PRO A 129 -12.14 -0.65 12.09
CA PRO A 129 -10.89 -1.39 11.90
C PRO A 129 -11.06 -2.60 10.98
N PHE A 130 -9.95 -3.20 10.53
CA PHE A 130 -9.99 -4.37 9.66
C PHE A 130 -10.98 -5.43 10.11
N THR A 131 -11.87 -5.81 9.21
CA THR A 131 -12.85 -6.89 9.38
C THR A 131 -13.18 -7.55 8.05
N GLY A 132 -13.57 -8.83 8.08
CA GLY A 132 -14.23 -9.54 6.98
C GLY A 132 -15.75 -9.60 7.15
N ASP A 133 -16.29 -9.05 8.25
CA ASP A 133 -17.74 -9.07 8.53
C ASP A 133 -18.46 -7.91 7.81
N ILE A 134 -19.22 -8.28 6.78
CA ILE A 134 -20.00 -7.34 5.96
C ILE A 134 -21.00 -6.52 6.81
N LYS A 135 -21.58 -7.12 7.88
CA LYS A 135 -22.55 -6.41 8.74
C LYS A 135 -21.89 -5.27 9.51
N LEU A 136 -20.66 -5.48 9.99
CA LEU A 136 -19.90 -4.42 10.65
C LEU A 136 -19.56 -3.28 9.70
N LEU A 137 -19.21 -3.62 8.45
CA LEU A 137 -18.97 -2.62 7.40
C LEU A 137 -20.24 -1.84 7.05
N GLU A 138 -21.38 -2.52 6.89
CA GLU A 138 -22.68 -1.86 6.68
C GLU A 138 -23.02 -0.89 7.81
N GLN A 139 -22.84 -1.31 9.05
CA GLN A 139 -23.11 -0.47 10.23
C GLN A 139 -22.18 0.76 10.29
N SER A 140 -20.91 0.61 9.92
CA SER A 140 -19.95 1.73 9.92
C SER A 140 -20.27 2.74 8.82
N LEU A 141 -20.64 2.26 7.64
CA LEU A 141 -21.03 3.11 6.53
C LEU A 141 -22.35 3.86 6.79
N ALA A 142 -23.29 3.30 7.54
CA ALA A 142 -24.59 3.91 7.84
C ALA A 142 -24.57 4.99 8.95
N LYS A 143 -23.52 5.02 9.79
CA LYS A 143 -23.46 5.90 10.98
C LYS A 143 -23.23 7.39 10.73
N ILE A 144 -23.06 7.82 9.50
CA ILE A 144 -22.38 9.05 9.20
C ILE A 144 -23.35 10.19 8.85
N ASP A 145 -23.06 11.37 9.41
CA ASP A 145 -23.80 12.62 9.20
C ASP A 145 -22.98 13.54 8.29
N SER A 146 -23.43 13.74 7.04
CA SER A 146 -22.70 14.53 6.05
C SER A 146 -22.69 16.01 6.41
N ARG A 147 -21.51 16.50 6.83
CA ARG A 147 -21.29 17.89 7.27
C ARG A 147 -19.82 18.30 7.15
N GLY A 148 -19.56 19.59 7.23
CA GLY A 148 -18.20 20.14 7.25
C GLY A 148 -17.52 20.17 5.88
N GLY A 149 -16.19 20.36 5.91
CA GLY A 149 -15.29 20.43 4.75
C GLY A 149 -14.80 19.08 4.25
N THR A 150 -13.64 19.08 3.58
CA THR A 150 -13.08 17.91 2.89
C THR A 150 -11.58 17.80 3.18
N ALA A 151 -11.17 16.91 4.11
CA ALA A 151 -9.79 16.62 4.47
C ALA A 151 -9.31 15.30 3.83
N MET A 152 -9.45 15.19 2.51
CA MET A 152 -9.17 13.95 1.75
C MET A 152 -7.70 13.53 1.84
N ARG A 153 -6.75 14.46 1.70
CA ARG A 153 -5.31 14.14 1.71
C ARG A 153 -4.87 13.58 3.06
N ASP A 154 -5.39 14.13 4.16
CA ASP A 154 -5.09 13.65 5.51
C ASP A 154 -5.72 12.27 5.74
N ALA A 155 -6.93 12.02 5.23
CA ALA A 155 -7.60 10.72 5.30
C ALA A 155 -6.84 9.63 4.53
N VAL A 156 -6.40 9.92 3.30
CA VAL A 156 -5.60 8.97 2.51
C VAL A 156 -4.25 8.72 3.18
N ARG A 157 -3.60 9.75 3.73
CA ARG A 157 -2.34 9.60 4.46
C ARG A 157 -2.50 8.73 5.69
N MET A 158 -3.49 8.99 6.53
CA MET A 158 -3.81 8.18 7.70
C MET A 158 -4.06 6.71 7.32
N SER A 159 -4.78 6.47 6.22
CA SER A 159 -5.09 5.13 5.74
C SER A 159 -3.86 4.38 5.21
N ILE A 160 -2.93 5.07 4.55
CA ILE A 160 -1.63 4.50 4.16
C ILE A 160 -0.85 4.06 5.40
N ASP A 161 -0.78 4.91 6.42
CA ASP A 161 -0.05 4.60 7.65
C ASP A 161 -0.72 3.45 8.42
N TYR A 162 -2.06 3.42 8.48
CA TYR A 162 -2.81 2.30 9.07
C TYR A 162 -2.58 0.97 8.33
N LEU A 163 -2.54 0.98 6.99
CA LEU A 163 -2.19 -0.20 6.19
C LEU A 163 -0.78 -0.71 6.49
N LYS A 164 0.19 0.18 6.67
CA LYS A 164 1.57 -0.21 7.00
C LYS A 164 1.69 -0.87 8.37
N GLU A 165 0.92 -0.40 9.34
CA GLU A 165 1.00 -0.85 10.72
C GLU A 165 0.17 -2.10 11.00
N SER A 166 -1.01 -2.23 10.35
CA SER A 166 -2.06 -3.17 10.75
C SER A 166 -2.42 -4.21 9.71
N ALA A 167 -2.04 -4.03 8.43
CA ALA A 167 -2.40 -4.96 7.37
C ALA A 167 -1.65 -6.29 7.50
N LYS A 168 -2.38 -7.40 7.39
CA LYS A 168 -1.84 -8.77 7.40
C LYS A 168 -1.69 -9.37 6.00
N LYS A 169 -2.30 -8.74 4.99
CA LYS A 169 -2.23 -9.17 3.59
C LYS A 169 -1.13 -8.40 2.88
N ASP A 170 -0.44 -9.07 1.97
CA ASP A 170 0.67 -8.45 1.21
C ASP A 170 0.16 -7.39 0.24
N LYS A 171 -0.97 -7.65 -0.41
CA LYS A 171 -1.58 -6.71 -1.34
C LYS A 171 -2.45 -5.71 -0.59
N LYS A 172 -2.16 -4.42 -0.77
CA LYS A 172 -2.79 -3.30 -0.07
C LYS A 172 -3.48 -2.38 -1.07
N VAL A 173 -4.74 -2.06 -0.80
CA VAL A 173 -5.57 -1.25 -1.69
C VAL A 173 -6.33 -0.20 -0.91
N LEU A 174 -6.45 1.01 -1.47
CA LEU A 174 -7.36 2.05 -1.00
C LEU A 174 -8.35 2.41 -2.11
N LEU A 175 -9.61 2.54 -1.76
CA LEU A 175 -10.63 3.14 -2.60
C LEU A 175 -11.10 4.44 -1.97
N VAL A 176 -10.83 5.56 -2.63
CA VAL A 176 -11.25 6.90 -2.20
C VAL A 176 -12.50 7.29 -2.97
N VAL A 177 -13.54 7.71 -2.27
CA VAL A 177 -14.76 8.24 -2.88
C VAL A 177 -15.01 9.65 -2.35
N THR A 178 -15.02 10.65 -3.24
CA THR A 178 -15.22 12.07 -2.88
C THR A 178 -15.96 12.79 -4.01
N ASP A 179 -16.62 13.88 -3.69
CA ASP A 179 -17.27 14.74 -4.69
C ASP A 179 -16.65 16.14 -4.77
N GLY A 180 -15.63 16.40 -3.97
CA GLY A 180 -15.10 17.74 -3.80
C GLY A 180 -13.59 17.85 -3.91
N ASN A 181 -13.18 19.10 -3.89
CA ASN A 181 -11.79 19.49 -3.78
C ASN A 181 -11.39 19.56 -2.32
N ASP A 182 -10.21 19.03 -2.02
CA ASP A 182 -9.63 19.12 -0.67
C ASP A 182 -9.45 20.59 -0.24
N ASN A 183 -10.08 20.96 0.84
CA ASN A 183 -10.08 22.32 1.38
C ASN A 183 -9.70 22.41 2.86
N ASN A 184 -9.52 21.27 3.53
CA ASN A 184 -9.29 21.25 4.97
C ASN A 184 -8.07 20.42 5.41
N SER A 185 -7.41 19.70 4.52
CA SER A 185 -6.20 18.96 4.87
C SER A 185 -5.03 19.87 5.21
N THR A 186 -4.24 19.46 6.19
CA THR A 186 -2.96 20.06 6.57
C THR A 186 -1.81 19.61 5.69
N GLY A 187 -1.88 18.38 5.17
CA GLY A 187 -0.89 17.79 4.28
C GLY A 187 -0.92 18.35 2.86
N THR A 188 0.24 18.40 2.19
CA THR A 188 0.33 18.81 0.78
C THR A 188 0.14 17.62 -0.16
N LEU A 189 -0.29 17.89 -1.41
CA LEU A 189 -0.42 16.85 -2.43
C LEU A 189 0.93 16.17 -2.72
N GLU A 190 2.02 16.92 -2.78
CA GLU A 190 3.37 16.39 -3.04
C GLU A 190 3.79 15.38 -1.97
N ASN A 191 3.52 15.70 -0.69
CA ASN A 191 3.82 14.79 0.41
C ASN A 191 2.98 13.52 0.35
N LEU A 192 1.71 13.63 -0.05
CA LEU A 192 0.82 12.48 -0.21
C LEU A 192 1.25 11.58 -1.38
N VAL A 193 1.56 12.18 -2.55
CA VAL A 193 2.09 11.45 -3.72
C VAL A 193 3.38 10.70 -3.35
N LYS A 194 4.29 11.36 -2.64
CA LYS A 194 5.51 10.71 -2.14
C LYS A 194 5.20 9.55 -1.20
N ALA A 195 4.24 9.72 -0.28
CA ALA A 195 3.81 8.66 0.61
C ALA A 195 3.20 7.47 -0.14
N ALA A 196 2.38 7.71 -1.16
CA ALA A 196 1.82 6.67 -2.02
C ALA A 196 2.93 5.88 -2.74
N GLN A 197 3.92 6.56 -3.31
CA GLN A 197 5.07 5.93 -3.98
C GLN A 197 5.95 5.10 -3.03
N GLN A 198 5.98 5.45 -1.74
CA GLN A 198 6.75 4.73 -0.71
C GLN A 198 5.99 3.56 -0.07
N SER A 199 4.67 3.47 -0.27
CA SER A 199 3.81 2.60 0.53
C SER A 199 3.47 1.26 -0.11
N GLU A 200 3.72 1.05 -1.40
CA GLU A 200 3.26 -0.11 -2.17
C GLU A 200 1.73 -0.32 -2.16
N VAL A 201 0.98 0.70 -1.78
CA VAL A 201 -0.48 0.70 -1.73
C VAL A 201 -1.03 1.14 -3.07
N LEU A 202 -1.96 0.36 -3.65
CA LEU A 202 -2.71 0.75 -4.84
C LEU A 202 -3.87 1.67 -4.44
N ILE A 203 -3.98 2.82 -5.07
CA ILE A 203 -5.03 3.79 -4.74
C ILE A 203 -5.96 3.95 -5.93
N TYR A 204 -7.20 3.55 -5.76
CA TYR A 204 -8.30 3.84 -6.69
C TYR A 204 -9.11 5.02 -6.18
N ALA A 205 -9.66 5.81 -7.09
CA ALA A 205 -10.49 6.95 -6.74
C ALA A 205 -11.77 6.99 -7.57
N ILE A 206 -12.89 7.37 -6.94
CA ILE A 206 -14.15 7.70 -7.61
C ILE A 206 -14.47 9.14 -7.26
N GLY A 207 -14.36 10.02 -8.26
CA GLY A 207 -14.66 11.44 -8.15
C GLY A 207 -16.08 11.74 -8.65
N LEU A 208 -17.02 12.03 -7.76
CA LEU A 208 -18.41 12.39 -8.06
C LEU A 208 -18.52 13.90 -8.32
N LEU A 209 -17.65 14.41 -9.21
CA LEU A 209 -17.41 15.84 -9.39
C LEU A 209 -18.60 16.56 -10.03
N ASN A 210 -18.92 17.76 -9.53
CA ASN A 210 -19.93 18.61 -10.12
C ASN A 210 -19.36 19.38 -11.32
N GLU A 211 -19.87 19.13 -12.53
CA GLU A 211 -19.42 19.79 -13.75
C GLU A 211 -19.74 21.29 -13.78
N GLU A 212 -20.72 21.76 -12.99
CA GLU A 212 -21.06 23.17 -12.87
C GLU A 212 -19.95 23.97 -12.18
N GLU A 213 -19.24 23.36 -11.23
CA GLU A 213 -18.09 23.93 -10.51
C GLU A 213 -16.77 23.62 -11.21
N ARG A 214 -16.65 23.97 -12.47
CA ARG A 214 -15.56 23.56 -13.39
C ARG A 214 -14.15 23.74 -12.84
N ARG A 215 -13.90 24.79 -12.06
CA ARG A 215 -12.56 25.09 -11.51
C ARG A 215 -12.20 24.11 -10.40
N GLU A 216 -13.12 23.88 -9.49
CA GLU A 216 -12.95 22.96 -8.35
C GLU A 216 -12.91 21.52 -8.81
N ALA A 217 -13.81 21.12 -9.71
CA ALA A 217 -13.81 19.80 -10.33
C ALA A 217 -12.48 19.48 -11.03
N ARG A 218 -11.88 20.44 -11.77
CA ARG A 218 -10.56 20.25 -12.40
C ARG A 218 -9.44 20.11 -11.38
N ARG A 219 -9.54 20.79 -10.24
CA ARG A 219 -8.55 20.70 -9.18
C ARG A 219 -8.64 19.36 -8.47
N ALA A 220 -9.83 18.97 -8.05
CA ALA A 220 -10.10 17.65 -7.45
C ALA A 220 -9.65 16.51 -8.38
N LYS A 221 -10.02 16.61 -9.68
CA LYS A 221 -9.59 15.63 -10.69
C LYS A 221 -8.07 15.49 -10.76
N ARG A 222 -7.32 16.60 -10.81
CA ARG A 222 -5.85 16.55 -10.87
C ARG A 222 -5.24 15.93 -9.63
N GLU A 223 -5.80 16.19 -8.45
CA GLU A 223 -5.32 15.60 -7.20
C GLU A 223 -5.56 14.08 -7.16
N LEU A 224 -6.78 13.66 -7.50
CA LEU A 224 -7.13 12.23 -7.56
C LEU A 224 -6.30 11.48 -8.60
N ASP A 225 -6.16 12.04 -9.80
CA ASP A 225 -5.34 11.44 -10.86
C ASP A 225 -3.87 11.30 -10.41
N ALA A 226 -3.28 12.35 -9.81
CA ALA A 226 -1.90 12.32 -9.35
C ALA A 226 -1.64 11.23 -8.31
N ILE A 227 -2.55 11.04 -7.35
CA ILE A 227 -2.42 10.03 -6.30
C ILE A 227 -2.60 8.62 -6.88
N ALA A 228 -3.62 8.42 -7.71
CA ALA A 228 -3.92 7.12 -8.31
C ALA A 228 -2.80 6.68 -9.26
N GLU A 229 -2.34 7.54 -10.17
CA GLU A 229 -1.25 7.25 -11.11
C GLU A 229 0.07 6.95 -10.39
N ALA A 230 0.40 7.70 -9.33
CA ALA A 230 1.61 7.48 -8.55
C ALA A 230 1.68 6.06 -7.95
N SER A 231 0.52 5.54 -7.53
CA SER A 231 0.36 4.22 -6.89
C SER A 231 0.18 3.06 -7.87
N GLY A 232 -0.19 3.33 -9.11
CA GLY A 232 -0.55 2.33 -10.12
C GLY A 232 -2.03 1.95 -10.16
N GLY A 233 -2.86 2.67 -9.42
CA GLY A 233 -4.32 2.56 -9.48
C GLY A 233 -4.93 3.42 -10.60
N GLN A 234 -6.20 3.79 -10.43
CA GLN A 234 -6.95 4.57 -11.41
C GLN A 234 -8.03 5.42 -10.75
N SER A 235 -8.30 6.59 -11.34
CA SER A 235 -9.44 7.43 -11.01
C SER A 235 -10.58 7.26 -12.00
N TYR A 236 -11.80 7.28 -11.49
CA TYR A 236 -13.04 7.20 -12.26
C TYR A 236 -13.90 8.42 -11.99
N TYR A 237 -14.58 8.92 -13.02
CA TYR A 237 -15.40 10.12 -12.95
C TYR A 237 -16.76 9.82 -13.58
N PRO A 238 -17.69 9.20 -12.83
CA PRO A 238 -19.03 8.93 -13.31
C PRO A 238 -19.77 10.24 -13.59
N LYS A 239 -20.51 10.29 -14.68
CA LYS A 239 -21.40 11.42 -15.01
C LYS A 239 -22.69 11.37 -14.19
N GLU A 240 -23.14 10.18 -13.88
CA GLU A 240 -24.35 9.92 -13.12
C GLU A 240 -24.06 8.99 -11.93
N LEU A 241 -24.76 9.20 -10.82
CA LEU A 241 -24.66 8.34 -9.64
C LEU A 241 -24.98 6.87 -9.93
N ALA A 242 -25.81 6.59 -10.95
CA ALA A 242 -26.14 5.23 -11.37
C ALA A 242 -24.91 4.44 -11.88
N GLU A 243 -23.87 5.11 -12.36
CA GLU A 243 -22.66 4.47 -12.87
C GLU A 243 -21.74 3.97 -11.75
N VAL A 244 -21.92 4.44 -10.51
CA VAL A 244 -21.01 4.14 -9.37
C VAL A 244 -20.97 2.65 -9.07
N ASP A 245 -22.10 1.94 -9.17
CA ASP A 245 -22.15 0.48 -8.95
C ASP A 245 -21.32 -0.28 -9.98
N LYS A 246 -21.43 0.13 -11.25
CA LYS A 246 -20.65 -0.46 -12.34
C LYS A 246 -19.15 -0.22 -12.14
N ILE A 247 -18.78 0.99 -11.72
CA ILE A 247 -17.40 1.37 -11.45
C ILE A 247 -16.85 0.58 -10.24
N ALA A 248 -17.63 0.44 -9.16
CA ALA A 248 -17.25 -0.36 -8.00
C ALA A 248 -16.96 -1.82 -8.39
N THR A 249 -17.83 -2.42 -9.20
CA THR A 249 -17.63 -3.78 -9.74
C THR A 249 -16.38 -3.85 -10.62
N GLN A 250 -16.15 -2.83 -11.46
CA GLN A 250 -14.95 -2.76 -12.31
C GLN A 250 -13.67 -2.66 -11.46
N VAL A 251 -13.66 -1.86 -10.41
CA VAL A 251 -12.53 -1.74 -9.47
C VAL A 251 -12.24 -3.09 -8.81
N ALA A 252 -13.28 -3.83 -8.36
CA ALA A 252 -13.11 -5.17 -7.82
C ALA A 252 -12.45 -6.11 -8.85
N HIS A 253 -12.91 -6.09 -10.09
CA HIS A 253 -12.30 -6.90 -11.17
C HIS A 253 -10.86 -6.48 -11.47
N ASP A 254 -10.56 -5.19 -11.52
CA ASP A 254 -9.21 -4.66 -11.71
C ASP A 254 -8.27 -5.19 -10.63
N ILE A 255 -8.66 -5.07 -9.36
CA ILE A 255 -7.87 -5.53 -8.21
C ILE A 255 -7.56 -7.03 -8.32
N ARG A 256 -8.52 -7.87 -8.73
CA ARG A 256 -8.38 -9.33 -8.81
C ARG A 256 -7.65 -9.82 -10.06
N SER A 257 -7.58 -9.00 -11.11
CA SER A 257 -7.08 -9.40 -12.43
C SER A 257 -5.68 -8.91 -12.74
N GLN A 258 -4.94 -8.41 -11.76
CA GLN A 258 -3.60 -7.88 -11.95
C GLN A 258 -2.54 -8.97 -12.15
N TYR A 259 -1.54 -8.62 -12.94
CA TYR A 259 -0.29 -9.38 -13.00
C TYR A 259 0.63 -8.95 -11.84
N VAL A 260 1.20 -9.90 -11.15
CA VAL A 260 2.26 -9.69 -10.18
C VAL A 260 3.59 -9.92 -10.89
N ILE A 261 4.34 -8.84 -11.06
CA ILE A 261 5.65 -8.86 -11.73
C ILE A 261 6.69 -8.45 -10.70
N ALA A 262 7.73 -9.27 -10.51
CA ALA A 262 8.79 -8.87 -9.61
C ALA A 262 10.16 -9.03 -10.25
N TYR A 263 11.07 -8.10 -9.91
CA TYR A 263 12.44 -8.10 -10.38
C TYR A 263 13.40 -7.67 -9.26
N THR A 264 14.65 -8.09 -9.37
CA THR A 264 15.73 -7.56 -8.55
C THR A 264 16.39 -6.42 -9.31
N PRO A 265 16.44 -5.20 -8.76
CA PRO A 265 17.09 -4.07 -9.42
C PRO A 265 18.54 -4.36 -9.77
N ILE A 266 18.96 -4.05 -11.00
CA ILE A 266 20.38 -4.11 -11.39
C ILE A 266 21.18 -3.10 -10.57
N ASN A 267 20.63 -1.89 -10.35
CA ASN A 267 21.19 -0.93 -9.42
C ASN A 267 20.66 -1.18 -8.01
N GLN A 268 21.47 -1.80 -7.15
CA GLN A 268 21.10 -2.15 -5.79
C GLN A 268 21.44 -1.07 -4.75
N VAL A 269 21.97 0.09 -5.16
CA VAL A 269 22.33 1.18 -4.25
C VAL A 269 21.07 1.77 -3.60
N LEU A 270 21.03 1.80 -2.28
CA LEU A 270 19.93 2.36 -1.48
C LEU A 270 20.27 3.80 -1.07
N ASP A 271 20.23 4.70 -2.05
CA ASP A 271 20.62 6.11 -1.93
C ASP A 271 19.44 7.05 -1.62
N GLY A 272 18.24 6.50 -1.44
CA GLY A 272 17.02 7.26 -1.22
C GLY A 272 16.49 7.97 -2.47
N SER A 273 17.11 7.78 -3.63
CA SER A 273 16.66 8.39 -4.89
C SER A 273 15.37 7.74 -5.40
N PHE A 274 14.58 8.51 -6.15
CA PHE A 274 13.42 7.98 -6.83
C PHE A 274 13.84 7.15 -8.06
N ARG A 275 13.33 5.95 -8.18
CA ARG A 275 13.53 5.02 -9.29
C ARG A 275 12.25 4.96 -10.11
N GLN A 276 12.29 5.55 -11.29
CA GLN A 276 11.16 5.49 -12.21
C GLN A 276 10.99 4.06 -12.75
N VAL A 277 9.76 3.53 -12.71
CA VAL A 277 9.43 2.20 -13.22
C VAL A 277 8.45 2.31 -14.37
N ARG A 278 8.68 1.50 -15.40
CA ARG A 278 7.78 1.38 -16.55
C ARG A 278 7.64 -0.07 -16.96
N VAL A 279 6.40 -0.52 -17.12
CA VAL A 279 6.07 -1.83 -17.70
C VAL A 279 5.58 -1.63 -19.13
N MET A 280 6.20 -2.29 -20.09
CA MET A 280 5.77 -2.30 -21.49
C MET A 280 5.16 -3.66 -21.82
N VAL A 281 4.09 -3.65 -22.61
CA VAL A 281 3.44 -4.85 -23.11
C VAL A 281 3.54 -4.90 -24.62
N ASN A 282 4.11 -5.99 -25.12
CA ASN A 282 4.18 -6.27 -26.56
C ASN A 282 3.20 -7.40 -26.89
N ALA A 283 2.00 -7.03 -27.32
CA ALA A 283 0.93 -7.94 -27.70
C ALA A 283 0.04 -7.33 -28.79
N PRO A 284 -0.77 -8.13 -29.50
CA PRO A 284 -1.77 -7.63 -30.44
C PRO A 284 -2.65 -6.56 -29.81
N ASN A 285 -3.16 -5.62 -30.61
CA ASN A 285 -3.98 -4.48 -30.20
C ASN A 285 -3.28 -3.47 -29.28
N LYS A 286 -1.96 -3.60 -29.05
CA LYS A 286 -1.13 -2.68 -28.28
C LYS A 286 -1.77 -2.33 -26.91
N PRO A 287 -2.01 -3.32 -26.06
CA PRO A 287 -2.54 -3.05 -24.72
C PRO A 287 -1.54 -2.26 -23.89
N VAL A 288 -2.05 -1.56 -22.88
CA VAL A 288 -1.26 -0.71 -21.99
C VAL A 288 -1.25 -1.31 -20.59
N ALA A 289 -0.08 -1.39 -19.98
CA ALA A 289 0.08 -1.76 -18.59
C ALA A 289 0.07 -0.52 -17.71
N ARG A 290 -0.74 -0.55 -16.64
CA ARG A 290 -0.75 0.43 -15.54
C ARG A 290 -0.09 -0.22 -14.33
N THR A 291 0.84 0.48 -13.74
CA THR A 291 1.52 0.09 -12.50
C THR A 291 2.05 1.34 -11.82
N ARG A 292 2.55 1.24 -10.60
CA ARG A 292 3.15 2.39 -9.91
C ARG A 292 4.24 3.05 -10.78
N SER A 293 4.31 4.38 -10.72
CA SER A 293 5.24 5.17 -11.54
C SER A 293 6.72 4.99 -11.12
N GLY A 294 6.96 4.48 -9.92
CA GLY A 294 8.29 4.25 -9.37
C GLY A 294 8.26 4.00 -7.86
N TYR A 295 9.46 4.00 -7.28
CA TYR A 295 9.65 3.84 -5.84
C TYR A 295 10.90 4.57 -5.38
N TYR A 296 11.05 4.76 -4.07
CA TYR A 296 12.26 5.32 -3.49
C TYR A 296 13.22 4.20 -3.06
N ALA A 297 14.47 4.26 -3.48
CA ALA A 297 15.51 3.29 -3.14
C ALA A 297 16.01 3.52 -1.69
N THR A 298 15.13 3.34 -0.71
CA THR A 298 15.44 3.46 0.72
C THR A 298 15.76 2.11 1.34
N PRO A 299 16.67 2.02 2.33
CA PRO A 299 16.82 0.81 3.12
C PRO A 299 15.48 0.42 3.77
N ASP A 300 15.16 -0.87 3.81
CA ASP A 300 14.02 -1.33 4.58
C ASP A 300 14.26 -1.01 6.05
N ILE A 301 13.43 -0.15 6.62
CA ILE A 301 13.46 0.09 8.06
C ILE A 301 12.91 -1.20 8.68
N ALA A 302 13.79 -2.01 9.28
CA ALA A 302 13.36 -3.21 10.01
C ALA A 302 12.20 -2.82 10.95
N PRO A 303 11.11 -3.62 11.01
CA PRO A 303 10.01 -3.33 11.89
C PRO A 303 10.56 -3.13 13.30
N LYS A 304 10.26 -1.98 13.92
CA LYS A 304 10.62 -1.70 15.31
C LYS A 304 10.19 -2.90 16.13
N ALA A 305 11.16 -3.60 16.75
CA ALA A 305 10.88 -4.71 17.66
C ALA A 305 9.77 -4.27 18.61
N ALA A 306 8.71 -5.07 18.70
CA ALA A 306 7.57 -4.79 19.56
C ALA A 306 8.09 -4.49 20.97
N ARG A 307 7.80 -3.30 21.51
CA ARG A 307 8.13 -2.97 22.90
C ARG A 307 7.47 -4.03 23.77
N PRO A 308 8.21 -4.66 24.71
CA PRO A 308 7.60 -5.59 25.64
C PRO A 308 6.50 -4.83 26.39
N LYS A 309 5.27 -5.40 26.39
CA LYS A 309 4.17 -4.88 27.21
C LYS A 309 4.62 -4.93 28.65
N THR A 310 4.95 -3.78 29.22
CA THR A 310 5.12 -3.64 30.67
C THR A 310 3.79 -4.02 31.30
N ALA A 311 3.79 -5.17 32.00
CA ALA A 311 2.66 -5.57 32.83
C ALA A 311 2.50 -4.53 33.94
N PHE A 312 1.42 -3.79 33.91
CA PHE A 312 0.96 -3.05 35.07
C PHE A 312 0.47 -4.05 36.12
N ARG A 313 1.10 -4.00 37.27
CA ARG A 313 0.64 -4.63 38.52
C ARG A 313 -0.48 -3.76 39.12
#